data_276f52667034bf7b41d3ba5ae51fd324
#
_entry.id   276f52667034bf7b41d3ba5ae51fd324
#
_cell.length_a   1.000
_cell.length_b   1.000
_cell.length_c   1.000
_cell.angle_alpha   90.00
_cell.angle_beta   90.00
_cell.angle_gamma   90.00
#
_symmetry.space_group_name_H-M   'P 1'
#
loop_
_entity.id
_entity.type
_entity.pdbx_description
1 polymer ?
#
loop_
_entity_poly.entity_id
_entity_poly.type
_entity_poly.pdbx_seq_one_letter_code
_entity_poly.pdbx_strand_id
1 'polypeptide(L)'
;MIPLATLAIHPIDVAIIAIYLVGTTLLGIWLGNGGSSTNDFFLGSKNLPTWALLLSIVATETSTVTFLSVPGLAFEEGGNFGFLQLALGFIVGRVLVLIFLLPLYFQNEISTAYEVFQRRFGPSTRRLASLFFLIARTLGDGLRLFLTAIALQQVMQLPFEWSVAILAVATAIYALFGGVRSVVWNDCLQFGVYMAGAFIALSVILVRLPGGTEQYFQFASETGRLRFFDLELITASGHLSLWAGLLGGAMLSLATHGADQLIVQRYPCAKDQRSAGWALLWSGPIVLAQFALFLAIGVGLACYFAEFDPAKVDIPGDQALATFIVGELPLGIRGIILAAVFAAAMSALSSSVNSSSSSLLQDFVRQAWSDLPEKKRLRLARAFTLLFTLSQAVVAIIAFRGHFAETVVNQALAIAGFSAGLLLGLFFVALTLGRASSSLANIGLLTGAVVITLIAFQTSISGYWYSLICCGTSFGVTVFLSFVSSWRGEPSQVASLEED
;
A
#
# COMPACT_ATOMS: atom_id res chain seq x y z
N MET A 1 29.18 13.31 2.35
CA MET A 1 28.35 14.53 2.23
C MET A 1 28.82 15.28 1.00
N ILE A 2 28.17 15.11 -0.13
CA ILE A 2 28.39 15.93 -1.33
C ILE A 2 27.66 17.25 -1.05
N PRO A 3 28.31 18.43 -1.16
CA PRO A 3 27.61 19.69 -1.06
C PRO A 3 26.66 19.77 -2.26
N LEU A 4 25.38 19.57 -2.01
CA LEU A 4 24.31 19.85 -2.98
C LEU A 4 24.31 21.35 -3.24
N ALA A 5 25.15 21.79 -4.19
CA ALA A 5 25.08 23.12 -4.75
C ALA A 5 23.67 23.31 -5.31
N THR A 6 22.90 24.14 -4.66
CA THR A 6 21.69 24.86 -5.10
C THR A 6 21.21 24.56 -6.52
N LEU A 7 20.62 23.39 -6.76
CA LEU A 7 19.83 23.13 -7.95
C LEU A 7 18.41 23.63 -7.65
N ALA A 8 18.22 24.95 -7.74
CA ALA A 8 16.88 25.51 -7.75
C ALA A 8 16.12 24.87 -8.91
N ILE A 9 14.97 24.22 -8.61
CA ILE A 9 14.12 23.66 -9.63
C ILE A 9 13.72 24.79 -10.57
N HIS A 10 13.81 24.53 -11.87
CA HIS A 10 13.42 25.52 -12.84
C HIS A 10 11.90 25.82 -12.76
N PRO A 11 11.47 27.07 -12.92
CA PRO A 11 10.06 27.44 -12.81
C PRO A 11 9.10 26.61 -13.68
N ILE A 12 9.56 26.11 -14.83
CA ILE A 12 8.79 25.22 -15.71
C ILE A 12 8.43 23.91 -14.99
N ASP A 13 9.38 23.27 -14.30
CA ASP A 13 9.14 22.02 -13.57
C ASP A 13 8.17 22.25 -12.40
N VAL A 14 8.33 23.37 -11.68
CA VAL A 14 7.39 23.78 -10.61
C VAL A 14 6.00 24.02 -11.18
N ALA A 15 5.88 24.67 -12.33
CA ALA A 15 4.59 24.91 -12.99
C ALA A 15 3.90 23.59 -13.39
N ILE A 16 4.65 22.61 -13.93
CA ILE A 16 4.10 21.28 -14.28
C ILE A 16 3.58 20.57 -13.04
N ILE A 17 4.34 20.56 -11.95
CA ILE A 17 3.90 19.96 -10.67
C ILE A 17 2.67 20.68 -10.13
N ALA A 18 2.65 22.01 -10.15
CA ALA A 18 1.52 22.81 -9.68
C ALA A 18 0.25 22.55 -10.52
N ILE A 19 0.38 22.50 -11.85
CA ILE A 19 -0.73 22.16 -12.76
C ILE A 19 -1.27 20.77 -12.45
N TYR A 20 -0.39 19.78 -12.21
CA TYR A 20 -0.78 18.44 -11.83
C TYR A 20 -1.54 18.44 -10.49
N LEU A 21 -1.00 19.06 -9.44
CA LEU A 21 -1.61 19.10 -8.10
C LEU A 21 -2.97 19.81 -8.10
N VAL A 22 -3.05 20.96 -8.78
CA VAL A 22 -4.31 21.70 -8.92
C VAL A 22 -5.31 20.92 -9.77
N GLY A 23 -4.87 20.35 -10.90
CA GLY A 23 -5.71 19.57 -11.80
C GLY A 23 -6.35 18.36 -11.14
N THR A 24 -5.55 17.55 -10.39
CA THR A 24 -6.07 16.39 -9.64
C THR A 24 -7.01 16.81 -8.54
N THR A 25 -6.72 17.89 -7.83
CA THR A 25 -7.59 18.44 -6.78
C THR A 25 -8.94 18.90 -7.34
N LEU A 26 -8.93 19.68 -8.43
CA LEU A 26 -10.15 20.16 -9.09
C LEU A 26 -10.97 19.00 -9.66
N LEU A 27 -10.32 18.02 -10.30
CA LEU A 27 -10.96 16.82 -10.80
C LEU A 27 -11.68 16.07 -9.66
N GLY A 28 -10.98 15.89 -8.53
CA GLY A 28 -11.54 15.21 -7.37
C GLY A 28 -12.75 15.93 -6.78
N ILE A 29 -12.71 17.24 -6.67
CA ILE A 29 -13.86 18.05 -6.23
C ILE A 29 -15.02 17.92 -7.22
N TRP A 30 -14.76 18.02 -8.51
CA TRP A 30 -15.78 17.94 -9.57
C TRP A 30 -16.49 16.57 -9.57
N LEU A 31 -15.74 15.49 -9.44
CA LEU A 31 -16.27 14.13 -9.39
C LEU A 31 -16.98 13.80 -8.07
N GLY A 32 -16.63 14.50 -7.00
CA GLY A 32 -17.23 14.32 -5.67
C GLY A 32 -18.55 15.05 -5.44
N ASN A 33 -18.92 15.98 -6.29
CA ASN A 33 -20.09 16.85 -6.11
C ASN A 33 -21.46 16.15 -6.25
N GLY A 34 -21.55 14.82 -6.17
CA GLY A 34 -22.79 14.06 -6.30
C GLY A 34 -23.23 13.26 -5.07
N GLY A 35 -22.41 13.16 -4.03
CA GLY A 35 -22.71 12.31 -2.88
C GLY A 35 -23.38 13.06 -1.73
N SER A 36 -24.67 12.79 -1.48
CA SER A 36 -25.43 13.38 -0.37
C SER A 36 -25.50 12.51 0.89
N SER A 37 -25.06 11.25 0.79
CA SER A 37 -25.12 10.26 1.89
C SER A 37 -23.75 9.73 2.28
N THR A 38 -23.64 9.19 3.51
CA THR A 38 -22.44 8.47 3.95
C THR A 38 -22.19 7.20 3.13
N ASN A 39 -23.23 6.55 2.65
CA ASN A 39 -23.10 5.42 1.74
C ASN A 39 -22.49 5.83 0.40
N ASP A 40 -22.92 6.95 -0.19
CA ASP A 40 -22.28 7.49 -1.40
C ASP A 40 -20.83 7.88 -1.15
N PHE A 41 -20.56 8.46 0.01
CA PHE A 41 -19.21 8.89 0.37
C PHE A 41 -18.23 7.72 0.52
N PHE A 42 -18.65 6.57 1.08
CA PHE A 42 -17.78 5.42 1.32
C PHE A 42 -17.94 4.27 0.33
N LEU A 43 -19.08 4.15 -0.36
CA LEU A 43 -19.37 3.04 -1.30
C LEU A 43 -19.58 3.49 -2.76
N GLY A 44 -19.47 4.81 -3.03
CA GLY A 44 -19.47 5.34 -4.40
C GLY A 44 -20.68 4.99 -5.24
N SER A 45 -21.88 4.83 -4.62
CA SER A 45 -23.16 4.49 -5.27
C SER A 45 -23.17 3.10 -5.95
N LYS A 46 -22.24 2.20 -5.63
CA LYS A 46 -22.15 0.80 -6.11
C LYS A 46 -22.20 0.66 -7.67
N ASN A 47 -21.61 1.60 -8.40
CA ASN A 47 -21.71 1.66 -9.86
C ASN A 47 -20.41 2.03 -10.58
N LEU A 48 -19.28 1.81 -9.91
CA LEU A 48 -17.98 2.09 -10.53
C LEU A 48 -17.63 1.01 -11.58
N PRO A 49 -17.14 1.42 -12.75
CA PRO A 49 -16.79 0.46 -13.80
C PRO A 49 -15.57 -0.39 -13.39
N THR A 50 -15.59 -1.65 -13.80
CA THR A 50 -14.56 -2.66 -13.46
C THR A 50 -13.13 -2.16 -13.74
N TRP A 51 -12.91 -1.48 -14.89
CA TRP A 51 -11.59 -0.96 -15.24
C TRP A 51 -11.11 0.16 -14.30
N ALA A 52 -12.02 1.00 -13.78
CA ALA A 52 -11.64 2.05 -12.84
C ALA A 52 -11.30 1.47 -11.47
N LEU A 53 -12.04 0.47 -11.01
CA LEU A 53 -11.71 -0.28 -9.80
C LEU A 53 -10.37 -1.01 -9.93
N LEU A 54 -10.12 -1.64 -11.06
CA LEU A 54 -8.86 -2.28 -11.40
C LEU A 54 -7.69 -1.31 -11.25
N LEU A 55 -7.76 -0.16 -11.94
CA LEU A 55 -6.68 0.84 -11.89
C LEU A 55 -6.53 1.45 -10.50
N SER A 56 -7.63 1.65 -9.77
CA SER A 56 -7.59 2.14 -8.40
C SER A 56 -6.94 1.14 -7.44
N ILE A 57 -7.19 -0.17 -7.59
CA ILE A 57 -6.50 -1.22 -6.80
C ILE A 57 -4.99 -1.14 -7.04
N VAL A 58 -4.57 -1.12 -8.31
CA VAL A 58 -3.14 -1.05 -8.67
C VAL A 58 -2.49 0.24 -8.18
N ALA A 59 -3.14 1.39 -8.38
CA ALA A 59 -2.62 2.68 -7.97
C ALA A 59 -2.49 2.81 -6.44
N THR A 60 -3.42 2.23 -5.69
CA THR A 60 -3.38 2.23 -4.21
C THR A 60 -2.25 1.36 -3.66
N GLU A 61 -1.93 0.27 -4.33
CA GLU A 61 -0.83 -0.63 -3.97
C GLU A 61 0.54 0.01 -4.27
N THR A 62 0.58 0.88 -5.27
CA THR A 62 1.81 1.57 -5.70
C THR A 62 1.99 2.86 -4.91
N SER A 63 3.02 2.89 -4.08
CA SER A 63 3.42 4.08 -3.32
C SER A 63 4.67 4.74 -3.92
N THR A 64 5.02 5.95 -3.44
CA THR A 64 6.30 6.60 -3.77
C THR A 64 7.49 5.69 -3.48
N VAL A 65 7.45 4.98 -2.35
CA VAL A 65 8.51 4.02 -1.99
C VAL A 65 8.63 2.95 -3.07
N THR A 66 7.51 2.40 -3.54
CA THR A 66 7.50 1.42 -4.64
C THR A 66 8.09 2.01 -5.93
N PHE A 67 7.69 3.24 -6.29
CA PHE A 67 8.15 3.91 -7.51
C PHE A 67 9.65 4.21 -7.51
N LEU A 68 10.21 4.59 -6.35
CA LEU A 68 11.63 4.94 -6.22
C LEU A 68 12.51 3.74 -5.87
N SER A 69 12.04 2.82 -5.01
CA SER A 69 12.90 1.77 -4.46
C SER A 69 12.88 0.46 -5.28
N VAL A 70 11.79 0.14 -6.00
CA VAL A 70 11.79 -1.07 -6.85
C VAL A 70 12.83 -1.00 -7.97
N PRO A 71 13.05 0.13 -8.67
CA PRO A 71 14.21 0.28 -9.56
C PRO A 71 15.54 0.01 -8.85
N GLY A 72 15.69 0.45 -7.59
CA GLY A 72 16.88 0.24 -6.79
C GLY A 72 17.27 -1.24 -6.64
N LEU A 73 16.29 -2.14 -6.52
CA LEU A 73 16.54 -3.57 -6.40
C LEU A 73 17.28 -4.17 -7.62
N ALA A 74 17.09 -3.61 -8.80
CA ALA A 74 17.79 -4.03 -10.01
C ALA A 74 19.02 -3.14 -10.31
N PHE A 75 19.13 -1.99 -9.67
CA PHE A 75 20.27 -1.07 -9.79
C PHE A 75 21.47 -1.55 -8.97
N GLU A 76 21.29 -1.99 -7.73
CA GLU A 76 22.35 -2.42 -6.82
C GLU A 76 23.22 -3.52 -7.41
N GLU A 77 24.42 -3.70 -6.89
CA GLU A 77 25.31 -4.79 -7.29
C GLU A 77 24.65 -6.16 -7.08
N GLY A 78 24.67 -7.02 -8.09
CA GLY A 78 23.96 -8.31 -8.08
C GLY A 78 22.44 -8.19 -8.21
N GLY A 79 21.90 -6.96 -8.34
CA GLY A 79 20.48 -6.73 -8.56
C GLY A 79 19.99 -7.32 -9.89
N ASN A 80 18.72 -7.77 -9.93
CA ASN A 80 18.15 -8.46 -11.09
C ASN A 80 16.61 -8.42 -11.09
N PHE A 81 15.98 -9.16 -12.00
CA PHE A 81 14.52 -9.26 -12.11
C PHE A 81 13.87 -10.25 -11.11
N GLY A 82 14.62 -10.80 -10.16
CA GLY A 82 14.12 -11.79 -9.18
C GLY A 82 12.94 -11.31 -8.33
N PHE A 83 12.79 -10.01 -8.11
CA PHE A 83 11.63 -9.44 -7.39
C PHE A 83 10.28 -9.77 -8.07
N LEU A 84 10.26 -10.07 -9.37
CA LEU A 84 9.03 -10.48 -10.06
C LEU A 84 8.49 -11.82 -9.56
N GLN A 85 9.31 -12.67 -8.92
CA GLN A 85 8.86 -13.89 -8.27
C GLN A 85 7.86 -13.61 -7.14
N LEU A 86 8.03 -12.49 -6.42
CA LEU A 86 7.05 -12.02 -5.43
C LEU A 86 5.74 -11.59 -6.10
N ALA A 87 5.82 -10.90 -7.23
CA ALA A 87 4.65 -10.48 -8.00
C ALA A 87 3.85 -11.65 -8.58
N LEU A 88 4.52 -12.76 -8.93
CA LEU A 88 3.83 -14.02 -9.27
C LEU A 88 3.04 -14.55 -8.07
N GLY A 89 3.62 -14.50 -6.87
CA GLY A 89 2.90 -14.82 -5.63
C GLY A 89 1.68 -13.92 -5.41
N PHE A 90 1.77 -12.63 -5.75
CA PHE A 90 0.61 -11.72 -5.65
C PHE A 90 -0.56 -12.18 -6.51
N ILE A 91 -0.32 -12.71 -7.70
CA ILE A 91 -1.39 -13.26 -8.56
C ILE A 91 -2.05 -14.46 -7.88
N VAL A 92 -1.26 -15.37 -7.30
CA VAL A 92 -1.80 -16.52 -6.56
C VAL A 92 -2.64 -16.06 -5.37
N GLY A 93 -2.16 -15.09 -4.58
CA GLY A 93 -2.90 -14.54 -3.46
C GLY A 93 -4.24 -13.93 -3.86
N ARG A 94 -4.31 -13.18 -4.97
CA ARG A 94 -5.56 -12.63 -5.52
C ARG A 94 -6.56 -13.70 -5.95
N VAL A 95 -6.08 -14.78 -6.54
CA VAL A 95 -6.94 -15.95 -6.86
C VAL A 95 -7.52 -16.54 -5.57
N LEU A 96 -6.73 -16.69 -4.51
CA LEU A 96 -7.23 -17.16 -3.22
C LEU A 96 -8.26 -16.19 -2.59
N VAL A 97 -8.03 -14.87 -2.69
CA VAL A 97 -9.04 -13.87 -2.26
C VAL A 97 -10.34 -14.03 -3.04
N LEU A 98 -10.25 -14.17 -4.36
CA LEU A 98 -11.41 -14.34 -5.25
C LEU A 98 -12.26 -15.55 -4.84
N ILE A 99 -11.63 -16.65 -4.47
CA ILE A 99 -12.31 -17.91 -4.14
C ILE A 99 -12.86 -17.89 -2.72
N PHE A 100 -12.08 -17.47 -1.74
CA PHE A 100 -12.39 -17.67 -0.32
C PHE A 100 -12.95 -16.45 0.40
N LEU A 101 -12.51 -15.24 0.05
CA LEU A 101 -12.82 -14.05 0.85
C LEU A 101 -13.78 -13.10 0.13
N LEU A 102 -13.65 -12.93 -1.19
CA LEU A 102 -14.51 -12.02 -1.94
C LEU A 102 -16.01 -12.35 -1.79
N PRO A 103 -16.46 -13.63 -1.82
CA PRO A 103 -17.88 -13.96 -1.63
C PRO A 103 -18.45 -13.47 -0.31
N LEU A 104 -17.66 -13.45 0.77
CA LEU A 104 -18.10 -13.01 2.10
C LEU A 104 -18.54 -11.55 2.10
N TYR A 105 -17.90 -10.71 1.27
CA TYR A 105 -18.18 -9.28 1.18
C TYR A 105 -19.45 -8.96 0.41
N PHE A 106 -19.89 -9.86 -0.50
CA PHE A 106 -21.10 -9.67 -1.30
C PHE A 106 -22.34 -10.36 -0.72
N GLN A 107 -22.17 -11.50 -0.06
CA GLN A 107 -23.29 -12.24 0.54
C GLN A 107 -24.00 -11.47 1.67
N ASN A 108 -23.33 -10.53 2.31
CA ASN A 108 -23.78 -9.92 3.56
C ASN A 108 -23.92 -8.40 3.52
N GLU A 109 -23.77 -7.76 2.36
CA GLU A 109 -23.78 -6.28 2.21
C GLU A 109 -22.86 -5.54 3.19
N ILE A 110 -21.65 -6.04 3.38
CA ILE A 110 -20.69 -5.58 4.41
C ILE A 110 -20.14 -4.20 4.04
N SER A 111 -20.09 -3.30 5.02
CA SER A 111 -19.53 -1.95 4.88
C SER A 111 -18.03 -1.89 5.17
N THR A 112 -17.52 -2.74 6.06
CA THR A 112 -16.09 -2.87 6.38
C THR A 112 -15.67 -4.33 6.43
N ALA A 113 -14.39 -4.61 6.12
CA ALA A 113 -13.83 -5.96 6.22
C ALA A 113 -14.06 -6.59 7.61
N TYR A 114 -14.06 -5.77 8.66
CA TYR A 114 -14.12 -6.20 10.07
C TYR A 114 -15.55 -6.52 10.54
N GLU A 115 -16.56 -6.22 9.76
CA GLU A 115 -17.95 -6.59 10.04
C GLU A 115 -18.15 -8.13 10.01
N VAL A 116 -17.31 -8.86 9.26
CA VAL A 116 -17.24 -10.32 9.29
C VAL A 116 -16.97 -10.82 10.70
N PHE A 117 -16.05 -10.17 11.42
CA PHE A 117 -15.70 -10.55 12.80
C PHE A 117 -16.82 -10.28 13.79
N GLN A 118 -17.61 -9.22 13.58
CA GLN A 118 -18.77 -8.95 14.45
C GLN A 118 -19.78 -10.08 14.41
N ARG A 119 -20.08 -10.58 13.22
CA ARG A 119 -21.06 -11.67 13.04
C ARG A 119 -20.57 -12.98 13.66
N ARG A 120 -19.25 -13.16 13.69
CA ARG A 120 -18.67 -14.42 14.17
C ARG A 120 -18.23 -14.40 15.64
N PHE A 121 -17.64 -13.28 16.08
CA PHE A 121 -17.04 -13.13 17.41
C PHE A 121 -17.65 -12.00 18.24
N GLY A 122 -18.54 -11.18 17.65
CA GLY A 122 -19.14 -10.05 18.32
C GLY A 122 -18.36 -8.72 18.16
N PRO A 123 -18.91 -7.63 18.73
CA PRO A 123 -18.42 -6.26 18.51
C PRO A 123 -17.02 -6.00 19.09
N SER A 124 -16.61 -6.74 20.11
CA SER A 124 -15.27 -6.57 20.72
C SER A 124 -14.16 -6.89 19.72
N THR A 125 -14.24 -8.04 19.05
CA THR A 125 -13.25 -8.47 18.05
C THR A 125 -13.26 -7.57 16.84
N ARG A 126 -14.43 -7.10 16.36
CA ARG A 126 -14.54 -6.12 15.28
C ARG A 126 -13.77 -4.84 15.62
N ARG A 127 -14.02 -4.25 16.82
CA ARG A 127 -13.36 -3.02 17.25
C ARG A 127 -11.85 -3.20 17.41
N LEU A 128 -11.41 -4.34 17.97
CA LEU A 128 -9.99 -4.62 18.13
C LEU A 128 -9.29 -4.76 16.76
N ALA A 129 -9.88 -5.51 15.82
CA ALA A 129 -9.34 -5.66 14.47
C ALA A 129 -9.27 -4.30 13.73
N SER A 130 -10.34 -3.51 13.79
CA SER A 130 -10.36 -2.16 13.22
C SER A 130 -9.32 -1.24 13.87
N LEU A 131 -9.12 -1.32 15.19
CA LEU A 131 -8.10 -0.54 15.89
C LEU A 131 -6.69 -0.88 15.42
N PHE A 132 -6.38 -2.17 15.25
CA PHE A 132 -5.09 -2.61 14.68
C PHE A 132 -4.88 -2.04 13.28
N PHE A 133 -5.89 -2.11 12.43
CA PHE A 133 -5.83 -1.50 11.12
C PHE A 133 -5.56 0.01 11.19
N LEU A 134 -6.32 0.75 12.00
CA LEU A 134 -6.19 2.21 12.12
C LEU A 134 -4.78 2.62 12.60
N ILE A 135 -4.24 1.94 13.61
CA ILE A 135 -2.89 2.20 14.11
C ILE A 135 -1.86 1.91 13.02
N ALA A 136 -1.90 0.72 12.42
CA ALA A 136 -0.95 0.30 11.40
C ALA A 136 -0.97 1.24 10.17
N ARG A 137 -2.17 1.67 9.73
CA ARG A 137 -2.33 2.62 8.64
C ARG A 137 -1.79 3.99 8.98
N THR A 138 -2.14 4.53 10.15
CA THR A 138 -1.67 5.86 10.55
C THR A 138 -0.14 5.91 10.64
N LEU A 139 0.47 4.90 11.25
CA LEU A 139 1.93 4.82 11.36
C LEU A 139 2.59 4.56 10.00
N GLY A 140 2.16 3.53 9.27
CA GLY A 140 2.78 3.14 8.00
C GLY A 140 2.66 4.22 6.94
N ASP A 141 1.48 4.82 6.78
CA ASP A 141 1.30 5.84 5.75
C ASP A 141 1.85 7.21 6.18
N GLY A 142 1.94 7.48 7.49
CA GLY A 142 2.71 8.61 8.01
C GLY A 142 4.22 8.51 7.71
N LEU A 143 4.80 7.30 7.82
CA LEU A 143 6.18 7.05 7.43
C LEU A 143 6.40 7.10 5.90
N ARG A 144 5.42 6.65 5.10
CA ARG A 144 5.46 6.85 3.64
C ARG A 144 5.40 8.33 3.27
N LEU A 145 4.56 9.10 3.96
CA LEU A 145 4.50 10.56 3.81
C LEU A 145 5.84 11.22 4.18
N PHE A 146 6.50 10.75 5.25
CA PHE A 146 7.85 11.18 5.64
C PHE A 146 8.86 10.96 4.50
N LEU A 147 8.95 9.75 3.94
CA LEU A 147 9.88 9.45 2.84
C LEU A 147 9.57 10.27 1.58
N THR A 148 8.29 10.44 1.26
CA THR A 148 7.86 11.26 0.13
C THR A 148 8.20 12.74 0.35
N ALA A 149 8.01 13.24 1.57
CA ALA A 149 8.31 14.63 1.90
C ALA A 149 9.82 14.93 1.89
N ILE A 150 10.67 13.97 2.22
CA ILE A 150 12.13 14.08 2.05
C ILE A 150 12.49 14.26 0.56
N ALA A 151 11.92 13.42 -0.31
CA ALA A 151 12.14 13.55 -1.75
C ALA A 151 11.68 14.92 -2.26
N LEU A 152 10.51 15.40 -1.79
CA LEU A 152 10.00 16.72 -2.15
C LEU A 152 10.88 17.86 -1.63
N GLN A 153 11.34 17.76 -0.38
CA GLN A 153 12.27 18.72 0.22
C GLN A 153 13.55 18.86 -0.59
N GLN A 154 14.14 17.74 -0.99
CA GLN A 154 15.36 17.72 -1.79
C GLN A 154 15.16 18.36 -3.16
N VAL A 155 14.03 18.05 -3.79
CA VAL A 155 13.70 18.49 -5.11
C VAL A 155 13.28 19.97 -5.14
N MET A 156 12.38 20.40 -4.26
CA MET A 156 11.84 21.77 -4.27
C MET A 156 12.61 22.75 -3.38
N GLN A 157 13.60 22.25 -2.62
CA GLN A 157 14.36 23.03 -1.63
C GLN A 157 13.47 23.77 -0.62
N LEU A 158 12.31 23.20 -0.33
CA LEU A 158 11.39 23.70 0.68
C LEU A 158 11.72 23.09 2.04
N PRO A 159 11.43 23.78 3.15
CA PRO A 159 11.44 23.16 4.47
C PRO A 159 10.58 21.90 4.51
N PHE A 160 11.03 20.89 5.27
CA PHE A 160 10.33 19.58 5.36
C PHE A 160 8.86 19.72 5.73
N GLU A 161 8.53 20.57 6.69
CA GLU A 161 7.17 20.81 7.16
C GLU A 161 6.26 21.31 6.04
N TRP A 162 6.76 22.18 5.13
CA TRP A 162 6.02 22.62 3.96
C TRP A 162 5.81 21.52 2.95
N SER A 163 6.81 20.64 2.77
CA SER A 163 6.69 19.47 1.90
C SER A 163 5.59 18.52 2.39
N VAL A 164 5.54 18.25 3.69
CA VAL A 164 4.46 17.48 4.33
C VAL A 164 3.11 18.19 4.15
N ALA A 165 3.04 19.51 4.39
CA ALA A 165 1.81 20.27 4.30
C ALA A 165 1.22 20.28 2.89
N ILE A 166 2.04 20.46 1.85
CA ILE A 166 1.60 20.45 0.44
C ILE A 166 0.97 19.10 0.09
N LEU A 167 1.65 18.00 0.41
CA LEU A 167 1.16 16.64 0.15
C LEU A 167 -0.14 16.35 0.91
N ALA A 168 -0.16 16.66 2.21
CA ALA A 168 -1.31 16.42 3.07
C ALA A 168 -2.53 17.24 2.63
N VAL A 169 -2.34 18.52 2.34
CA VAL A 169 -3.44 19.43 1.91
C VAL A 169 -3.97 19.01 0.55
N ALA A 170 -3.09 18.78 -0.45
CA ALA A 170 -3.51 18.37 -1.77
C ALA A 170 -4.32 17.06 -1.72
N THR A 171 -3.86 16.08 -0.93
CA THR A 171 -4.57 14.80 -0.76
C THR A 171 -5.89 14.96 -0.01
N ALA A 172 -5.89 15.74 1.09
CA ALA A 172 -7.07 15.93 1.91
C ALA A 172 -8.21 16.60 1.16
N ILE A 173 -7.95 17.62 0.35
CA ILE A 173 -9.00 18.41 -0.31
C ILE A 173 -9.92 17.51 -1.13
N TYR A 174 -9.40 16.72 -2.06
CA TYR A 174 -10.27 15.89 -2.89
C TYR A 174 -10.88 14.69 -2.13
N ALA A 175 -10.16 14.15 -1.13
CA ALA A 175 -10.71 13.09 -0.29
C ALA A 175 -11.87 13.59 0.59
N LEU A 176 -11.79 14.81 1.12
CA LEU A 176 -12.84 15.44 1.94
C LEU A 176 -14.14 15.72 1.17
N PHE A 177 -14.01 16.14 -0.09
CA PHE A 177 -15.17 16.54 -0.87
C PHE A 177 -15.77 15.40 -1.69
N GLY A 178 -14.94 14.43 -2.13
CA GLY A 178 -15.35 13.44 -3.11
C GLY A 178 -15.56 12.02 -2.61
N GLY A 179 -15.12 11.68 -1.41
CA GLY A 179 -15.21 10.31 -0.89
C GLY A 179 -14.54 9.28 -1.82
N VAL A 180 -14.95 8.00 -1.71
CA VAL A 180 -14.35 6.88 -2.46
C VAL A 180 -14.45 7.05 -3.98
N ARG A 181 -15.53 7.65 -4.49
CA ARG A 181 -15.71 7.88 -5.93
C ARG A 181 -14.62 8.80 -6.50
N SER A 182 -14.35 9.91 -5.80
CA SER A 182 -13.27 10.83 -6.17
C SER A 182 -11.91 10.17 -6.07
N VAL A 183 -11.68 9.39 -5.01
CA VAL A 183 -10.43 8.64 -4.82
C VAL A 183 -10.21 7.70 -6.01
N VAL A 184 -11.19 6.86 -6.38
CA VAL A 184 -11.05 5.89 -7.49
C VAL A 184 -10.75 6.57 -8.83
N TRP A 185 -11.42 7.67 -9.15
CA TRP A 185 -11.17 8.37 -10.41
C TRP A 185 -9.83 9.11 -10.42
N ASN A 186 -9.42 9.70 -9.29
CA ASN A 186 -8.08 10.24 -9.16
C ASN A 186 -7.00 9.15 -9.24
N ASP A 187 -7.24 7.98 -8.64
CA ASP A 187 -6.33 6.84 -8.76
C ASP A 187 -6.12 6.43 -10.22
N CYS A 188 -7.18 6.46 -11.05
CA CYS A 188 -7.06 6.18 -12.50
C CYS A 188 -6.14 7.21 -13.21
N LEU A 189 -6.34 8.49 -12.91
CA LEU A 189 -5.48 9.55 -13.47
C LEU A 189 -4.03 9.40 -12.98
N GLN A 190 -3.87 9.17 -11.67
CA GLN A 190 -2.57 9.01 -11.01
C GLN A 190 -1.82 7.79 -11.55
N PHE A 191 -2.51 6.67 -11.77
CA PHE A 191 -1.97 5.50 -12.45
C PHE A 191 -1.41 5.86 -13.83
N GLY A 192 -2.19 6.58 -14.64
CA GLY A 192 -1.76 7.03 -15.98
C GLY A 192 -0.52 7.94 -15.91
N VAL A 193 -0.50 8.88 -14.96
CA VAL A 193 0.61 9.84 -14.81
C VAL A 193 1.90 9.13 -14.36
N TYR A 194 1.85 8.26 -13.34
CA TYR A 194 3.10 7.63 -12.88
C TYR A 194 3.58 6.54 -13.86
N MET A 195 2.70 5.85 -14.56
CA MET A 195 3.11 4.92 -15.62
C MET A 195 3.74 5.66 -16.80
N ALA A 196 3.16 6.78 -17.22
CA ALA A 196 3.76 7.64 -18.24
C ALA A 196 5.14 8.15 -17.81
N GLY A 197 5.27 8.60 -16.55
CA GLY A 197 6.55 9.01 -15.97
C GLY A 197 7.60 7.89 -15.99
N ALA A 198 7.21 6.67 -15.64
CA ALA A 198 8.11 5.50 -15.68
C ALA A 198 8.56 5.17 -17.13
N PHE A 199 7.63 5.17 -18.10
CA PHE A 199 7.99 4.97 -19.51
C PHE A 199 8.90 6.06 -20.03
N ILE A 200 8.63 7.34 -19.69
CA ILE A 200 9.48 8.46 -20.08
C ILE A 200 10.88 8.32 -19.46
N ALA A 201 10.98 7.95 -18.17
CA ALA A 201 12.26 7.73 -17.50
C ALA A 201 13.10 6.67 -18.22
N LEU A 202 12.52 5.49 -18.48
CA LEU A 202 13.19 4.43 -19.23
C LEU A 202 13.61 4.90 -20.64
N SER A 203 12.70 5.57 -21.35
CA SER A 203 12.99 6.06 -22.70
C SER A 203 14.15 7.06 -22.72
N VAL A 204 14.20 7.99 -21.76
CA VAL A 204 15.31 8.95 -21.65
C VAL A 204 16.63 8.25 -21.37
N ILE A 205 16.64 7.24 -20.48
CA ILE A 205 17.83 6.45 -20.21
C ILE A 205 18.34 5.78 -21.49
N LEU A 206 17.45 5.08 -22.21
CA LEU A 206 17.82 4.33 -23.42
C LEU A 206 18.31 5.24 -24.55
N VAL A 207 17.69 6.41 -24.73
CA VAL A 207 18.10 7.39 -25.76
C VAL A 207 19.45 8.03 -25.43
N ARG A 208 19.79 8.18 -24.16
CA ARG A 208 21.06 8.79 -23.74
C ARG A 208 22.24 7.83 -23.78
N LEU A 209 22.02 6.53 -23.67
CA LEU A 209 23.08 5.53 -23.82
C LEU A 209 23.66 5.57 -25.24
N PRO A 210 24.98 5.65 -25.44
CA PRO A 210 25.61 5.72 -26.76
C PRO A 210 25.23 4.59 -27.68
N GLY A 211 25.12 3.36 -27.17
CA GLY A 211 24.65 2.17 -27.88
C GLY A 211 23.16 1.89 -27.72
N GLY A 212 22.39 2.79 -27.07
CA GLY A 212 20.94 2.69 -26.93
C GLY A 212 20.49 1.37 -26.28
N THR A 213 19.48 0.74 -26.89
CA THR A 213 18.92 -0.51 -26.40
C THR A 213 19.90 -1.69 -26.49
N GLU A 214 20.81 -1.70 -27.46
CA GLU A 214 21.82 -2.75 -27.61
C GLU A 214 22.79 -2.74 -26.44
N GLN A 215 23.35 -1.60 -26.08
CA GLN A 215 24.22 -1.43 -24.92
C GLN A 215 23.49 -1.82 -23.61
N TYR A 216 22.22 -1.43 -23.47
CA TYR A 216 21.40 -1.80 -22.33
C TYR A 216 21.30 -3.33 -22.15
N PHE A 217 20.93 -4.05 -23.23
CA PHE A 217 20.78 -5.51 -23.14
C PHE A 217 22.12 -6.25 -23.02
N GLN A 218 23.18 -5.73 -23.64
CA GLN A 218 24.52 -6.26 -23.47
C GLN A 218 24.96 -6.14 -22.02
N PHE A 219 24.88 -4.93 -21.42
CA PHE A 219 25.20 -4.69 -20.01
C PHE A 219 24.36 -5.57 -19.09
N ALA A 220 23.05 -5.65 -19.30
CA ALA A 220 22.16 -6.46 -18.49
C ALA A 220 22.50 -7.96 -18.54
N SER A 221 22.94 -8.47 -19.71
CA SER A 221 23.34 -9.86 -19.88
C SER A 221 24.69 -10.14 -19.22
N GLU A 222 25.70 -9.27 -19.44
CA GLU A 222 27.05 -9.42 -18.89
C GLU A 222 27.09 -9.36 -17.36
N THR A 223 26.22 -8.49 -16.78
CA THR A 223 26.11 -8.33 -15.32
C THR A 223 25.10 -9.27 -14.65
N GLY A 224 24.44 -10.17 -15.42
CA GLY A 224 23.47 -11.14 -14.91
C GLY A 224 22.14 -10.51 -14.44
N ARG A 225 21.87 -9.25 -14.76
CA ARG A 225 20.69 -8.51 -14.30
C ARG A 225 19.37 -8.97 -14.95
N LEU A 226 19.44 -9.76 -16.04
CA LEU A 226 18.27 -10.38 -16.66
C LEU A 226 17.79 -11.66 -15.96
N ARG A 227 18.46 -12.08 -14.87
CA ARG A 227 18.05 -13.25 -14.12
C ARG A 227 16.68 -13.00 -13.48
N PHE A 228 15.72 -13.86 -13.82
CA PHE A 228 14.34 -13.79 -13.34
C PHE A 228 14.05 -14.81 -12.23
N PHE A 229 14.51 -16.06 -12.43
CA PHE A 229 14.23 -17.16 -11.51
C PHE A 229 15.43 -17.51 -10.64
N ASP A 230 15.17 -17.67 -9.35
CA ASP A 230 16.02 -18.31 -8.37
C ASP A 230 15.27 -19.50 -7.78
N LEU A 231 15.73 -20.72 -8.09
CA LEU A 231 15.07 -21.96 -7.70
C LEU A 231 15.58 -22.54 -6.38
N GLU A 232 16.50 -21.88 -5.71
CA GLU A 232 17.01 -22.34 -4.41
C GLU A 232 15.86 -22.43 -3.39
N LEU A 233 15.79 -23.56 -2.67
CA LEU A 233 14.71 -23.81 -1.70
C LEU A 233 14.83 -22.94 -0.45
N ILE A 234 16.05 -22.69 -0.01
CA ILE A 234 16.35 -21.88 1.19
C ILE A 234 17.56 -21.00 0.86
N THR A 235 17.35 -19.70 0.78
CA THR A 235 18.44 -18.75 0.66
C THR A 235 18.91 -18.31 2.04
N ALA A 236 20.06 -18.79 2.47
CA ALA A 236 20.78 -18.27 3.65
C ALA A 236 21.26 -16.83 3.43
N SER A 237 21.26 -16.36 2.20
CA SER A 237 21.84 -15.09 1.72
C SER A 237 20.85 -13.92 1.60
N GLY A 238 19.60 -14.08 2.02
CA GLY A 238 18.60 -13.00 1.93
C GLY A 238 18.06 -12.73 0.52
N HIS A 239 18.52 -13.46 -0.52
CA HIS A 239 17.96 -13.36 -1.87
C HIS A 239 16.54 -13.93 -1.93
N LEU A 240 15.70 -13.35 -2.78
CA LEU A 240 14.32 -13.78 -2.97
C LEU A 240 14.30 -15.01 -3.91
N SER A 241 14.08 -16.20 -3.34
CA SER A 241 13.87 -17.41 -4.14
C SER A 241 12.45 -17.50 -4.69
N LEU A 242 12.23 -18.32 -5.71
CA LEU A 242 10.91 -18.57 -6.28
C LEU A 242 9.88 -19.00 -5.21
N TRP A 243 10.28 -19.89 -4.33
CA TRP A 243 9.41 -20.41 -3.28
C TRP A 243 9.05 -19.37 -2.23
N ALA A 244 10.03 -18.58 -1.78
CA ALA A 244 9.79 -17.47 -0.88
C ALA A 244 8.92 -16.39 -1.54
N GLY A 245 9.16 -16.09 -2.82
CA GLY A 245 8.35 -15.17 -3.61
C GLY A 245 6.91 -15.65 -3.79
N LEU A 246 6.72 -16.90 -4.19
CA LEU A 246 5.37 -17.46 -4.40
C LEU A 246 4.59 -17.54 -3.09
N LEU A 247 5.16 -18.14 -2.05
CA LEU A 247 4.47 -18.33 -0.77
C LEU A 247 4.31 -17.02 0.00
N GLY A 248 5.41 -16.26 0.14
CA GLY A 248 5.38 -14.97 0.83
C GLY A 248 4.51 -13.95 0.10
N GLY A 249 4.66 -13.86 -1.22
CA GLY A 249 3.83 -12.99 -2.06
C GLY A 249 2.35 -13.38 -2.05
N ALA A 250 2.04 -14.68 -2.12
CA ALA A 250 0.66 -15.16 -2.04
C ALA A 250 0.02 -14.80 -0.68
N MET A 251 0.72 -15.04 0.42
CA MET A 251 0.24 -14.70 1.75
C MET A 251 0.12 -13.19 1.97
N LEU A 252 1.08 -12.41 1.48
CA LEU A 252 1.01 -10.95 1.55
C LEU A 252 -0.18 -10.42 0.75
N SER A 253 -0.36 -10.88 -0.49
CA SER A 253 -1.48 -10.45 -1.33
C SER A 253 -2.83 -10.94 -0.78
N LEU A 254 -2.91 -12.17 -0.27
CA LEU A 254 -4.11 -12.68 0.39
C LEU A 254 -4.48 -11.84 1.62
N ALA A 255 -3.50 -11.40 2.41
CA ALA A 255 -3.71 -10.54 3.55
C ALA A 255 -4.15 -9.12 3.16
N THR A 256 -3.41 -8.46 2.26
CA THR A 256 -3.65 -7.07 1.88
C THR A 256 -4.91 -6.89 1.03
N HIS A 257 -5.22 -7.84 0.15
CA HIS A 257 -6.41 -7.78 -0.69
C HIS A 257 -7.62 -8.48 -0.08
N GLY A 258 -7.42 -9.35 0.90
CA GLY A 258 -8.49 -10.12 1.53
C GLY A 258 -8.93 -9.62 2.89
N ALA A 259 -8.03 -9.00 3.68
CA ALA A 259 -8.30 -8.64 5.07
C ALA A 259 -8.08 -7.14 5.40
N ASP A 260 -7.43 -6.39 4.51
CA ASP A 260 -7.14 -4.98 4.72
C ASP A 260 -8.25 -4.09 4.14
N GLN A 261 -8.87 -3.26 4.99
CA GLN A 261 -9.94 -2.35 4.59
C GLN A 261 -9.51 -1.39 3.47
N LEU A 262 -8.22 -1.08 3.35
CA LEU A 262 -7.72 -0.21 2.28
C LEU A 262 -8.14 -0.69 0.89
N ILE A 263 -8.00 -1.98 0.62
CA ILE A 263 -8.38 -2.59 -0.65
C ILE A 263 -9.82 -3.09 -0.63
N VAL A 264 -10.24 -3.75 0.47
CA VAL A 264 -11.56 -4.36 0.60
C VAL A 264 -12.70 -3.37 0.39
N GLN A 265 -12.56 -2.10 0.82
CA GLN A 265 -13.58 -1.08 0.62
C GLN A 265 -13.93 -0.80 -0.86
N ARG A 266 -13.09 -1.23 -1.81
CA ARG A 266 -13.34 -1.06 -3.25
C ARG A 266 -14.30 -2.10 -3.81
N TYR A 267 -14.37 -3.29 -3.21
CA TYR A 267 -15.22 -4.37 -3.71
C TYR A 267 -16.71 -4.01 -3.69
N PRO A 268 -17.27 -3.47 -2.58
CA PRO A 268 -18.66 -3.03 -2.56
C PRO A 268 -18.98 -1.86 -3.50
N CYS A 269 -17.97 -1.16 -4.02
CA CYS A 269 -18.17 -0.10 -5.02
C CYS A 269 -18.45 -0.66 -6.43
N ALA A 270 -18.17 -1.94 -6.66
CA ALA A 270 -18.46 -2.64 -7.92
C ALA A 270 -19.97 -2.89 -8.07
N LYS A 271 -20.42 -3.03 -9.32
CA LYS A 271 -21.80 -3.38 -9.65
C LYS A 271 -22.21 -4.74 -9.07
N ASP A 272 -21.31 -5.70 -9.11
CA ASP A 272 -21.53 -7.08 -8.66
C ASP A 272 -20.20 -7.76 -8.30
N GLN A 273 -20.28 -8.93 -7.66
CA GLN A 273 -19.14 -9.73 -7.26
C GLN A 273 -18.21 -10.10 -8.44
N ARG A 274 -18.80 -10.36 -9.62
CA ARG A 274 -18.02 -10.73 -10.81
C ARG A 274 -17.16 -9.56 -11.29
N SER A 275 -17.72 -8.35 -11.29
CA SER A 275 -16.98 -7.12 -11.65
C SER A 275 -15.83 -6.83 -10.68
N ALA A 276 -16.07 -6.97 -9.36
CA ALA A 276 -15.03 -6.86 -8.35
C ALA A 276 -13.96 -7.94 -8.53
N GLY A 277 -14.38 -9.17 -8.79
CA GLY A 277 -13.48 -10.31 -9.03
C GLY A 277 -12.57 -10.10 -10.25
N TRP A 278 -13.11 -9.60 -11.36
CA TRP A 278 -12.29 -9.26 -12.53
C TRP A 278 -11.31 -8.12 -12.26
N ALA A 279 -11.75 -7.07 -11.56
CA ALA A 279 -10.85 -5.98 -11.18
C ALA A 279 -9.68 -6.48 -10.32
N LEU A 280 -9.98 -7.30 -9.32
CA LEU A 280 -8.97 -7.91 -8.45
C LEU A 280 -8.02 -8.83 -9.23
N LEU A 281 -8.55 -9.74 -10.04
CA LEU A 281 -7.74 -10.73 -10.76
C LEU A 281 -6.75 -10.06 -11.73
N TRP A 282 -7.24 -9.13 -12.55
CA TRP A 282 -6.39 -8.44 -13.53
C TRP A 282 -5.42 -7.43 -12.91
N SER A 283 -5.65 -6.99 -11.68
CA SER A 283 -4.67 -6.14 -10.99
C SER A 283 -3.31 -6.84 -10.78
N GLY A 284 -3.30 -8.17 -10.63
CA GLY A 284 -2.07 -8.96 -10.48
C GLY A 284 -1.14 -8.87 -11.69
N PRO A 285 -1.58 -9.26 -12.90
CA PRO A 285 -0.79 -9.11 -14.13
C PRO A 285 -0.33 -7.67 -14.40
N ILE A 286 -1.16 -6.66 -14.09
CA ILE A 286 -0.75 -5.25 -14.27
C ILE A 286 0.37 -4.86 -13.30
N VAL A 287 0.28 -5.27 -12.03
CA VAL A 287 1.35 -5.04 -11.03
C VAL A 287 2.63 -5.77 -11.43
N LEU A 288 2.54 -6.99 -11.96
CA LEU A 288 3.70 -7.72 -12.49
C LEU A 288 4.37 -6.94 -13.63
N ALA A 289 3.59 -6.46 -14.60
CA ALA A 289 4.11 -5.68 -15.72
C ALA A 289 4.71 -4.33 -15.26
N GLN A 290 4.07 -3.67 -14.30
CA GLN A 290 4.55 -2.44 -13.68
C GLN A 290 5.90 -2.66 -12.97
N PHE A 291 6.04 -3.73 -12.19
CA PHE A 291 7.31 -4.04 -11.52
C PHE A 291 8.40 -4.39 -12.53
N ALA A 292 8.06 -5.11 -13.62
CA ALA A 292 9.01 -5.36 -14.70
C ALA A 292 9.54 -4.04 -15.32
N LEU A 293 8.65 -3.06 -15.54
CA LEU A 293 9.06 -1.73 -16.01
C LEU A 293 9.96 -1.01 -15.01
N PHE A 294 9.63 -1.05 -13.72
CA PHE A 294 10.45 -0.40 -12.68
C PHE A 294 11.84 -1.05 -12.56
N LEU A 295 11.91 -2.39 -12.58
CA LEU A 295 13.19 -3.10 -12.59
C LEU A 295 14.01 -2.79 -13.85
N ALA A 296 13.35 -2.68 -15.02
CA ALA A 296 14.01 -2.28 -16.25
C ALA A 296 14.62 -0.87 -16.15
N ILE A 297 13.94 0.08 -15.47
CA ILE A 297 14.51 1.39 -15.16
C ILE A 297 15.76 1.23 -14.29
N GLY A 298 15.73 0.35 -13.27
CA GLY A 298 16.88 0.10 -12.39
C GLY A 298 18.09 -0.42 -13.14
N VAL A 299 17.90 -1.41 -14.01
CA VAL A 299 18.97 -1.91 -14.89
C VAL A 299 19.52 -0.79 -15.79
N GLY A 300 18.61 0.02 -16.35
CA GLY A 300 18.99 1.17 -17.17
C GLY A 300 19.80 2.21 -16.41
N LEU A 301 19.45 2.49 -15.15
CA LEU A 301 20.20 3.39 -14.28
C LEU A 301 21.61 2.85 -13.98
N ALA A 302 21.73 1.54 -13.71
CA ALA A 302 23.02 0.90 -13.48
C ALA A 302 23.91 1.01 -14.72
N CYS A 303 23.38 0.76 -15.92
CA CYS A 303 24.08 0.93 -17.18
C CYS A 303 24.47 2.40 -17.41
N TYR A 304 23.55 3.34 -17.15
CA TYR A 304 23.77 4.77 -17.35
C TYR A 304 24.87 5.32 -16.43
N PHE A 305 24.82 5.02 -15.13
CA PHE A 305 25.84 5.51 -14.22
C PHE A 305 27.20 4.81 -14.42
N ALA A 306 27.21 3.55 -14.80
CA ALA A 306 28.47 2.87 -15.19
C ALA A 306 29.16 3.55 -16.38
N GLU A 307 28.42 4.08 -17.33
CA GLU A 307 28.92 4.76 -18.52
C GLU A 307 29.34 6.20 -18.24
N PHE A 308 28.48 6.99 -17.55
CA PHE A 308 28.65 8.44 -17.47
C PHE A 308 29.17 8.96 -16.13
N ASP A 309 28.92 8.24 -15.02
CA ASP A 309 29.35 8.67 -13.68
C ASP A 309 29.58 7.47 -12.77
N PRO A 310 30.72 6.76 -12.95
CA PRO A 310 31.02 5.57 -12.16
C PRO A 310 31.03 5.79 -10.64
N ALA A 311 31.21 7.03 -10.17
CA ALA A 311 31.13 7.35 -8.75
C ALA A 311 29.72 7.22 -8.16
N LYS A 312 28.70 7.18 -9.01
CA LYS A 312 27.30 7.01 -8.60
C LYS A 312 26.81 5.56 -8.68
N VAL A 313 27.65 4.61 -9.07
CA VAL A 313 27.26 3.18 -9.13
C VAL A 313 27.00 2.60 -7.74
N ASP A 314 27.69 3.12 -6.71
CA ASP A 314 27.62 2.63 -5.33
C ASP A 314 26.64 3.42 -4.43
N ILE A 315 25.80 4.29 -5.01
CA ILE A 315 24.77 4.97 -4.21
C ILE A 315 23.69 3.96 -3.80
N PRO A 316 22.99 4.18 -2.65
CA PRO A 316 21.88 3.34 -2.25
C PRO A 316 20.81 3.23 -3.35
N GLY A 317 20.30 2.03 -3.61
CA GLY A 317 19.40 1.77 -4.74
C GLY A 317 18.11 2.59 -4.68
N ASP A 318 17.57 2.86 -3.50
CA ASP A 318 16.39 3.71 -3.30
C ASP A 318 16.62 5.19 -3.67
N GLN A 319 17.88 5.62 -3.75
CA GLN A 319 18.26 6.98 -4.16
C GLN A 319 18.61 7.08 -5.66
N ALA A 320 18.82 5.96 -6.36
CA ALA A 320 19.32 5.94 -7.73
C ALA A 320 18.38 6.70 -8.70
N LEU A 321 17.09 6.38 -8.69
CA LEU A 321 16.10 7.05 -9.56
C LEU A 321 15.93 8.52 -9.17
N ALA A 322 15.88 8.84 -7.89
CA ALA A 322 15.78 10.22 -7.42
C ALA A 322 17.00 11.06 -7.86
N THR A 323 18.21 10.53 -7.72
CA THR A 323 19.46 11.16 -8.17
C THR A 323 19.44 11.42 -9.68
N PHE A 324 18.97 10.45 -10.47
CA PHE A 324 18.82 10.60 -11.92
C PHE A 324 17.79 11.68 -12.27
N ILE A 325 16.65 11.71 -11.59
CA ILE A 325 15.59 12.71 -11.83
C ILE A 325 16.12 14.13 -11.62
N VAL A 326 16.84 14.35 -10.50
CA VAL A 326 17.29 15.67 -10.12
C VAL A 326 18.51 16.12 -10.95
N GLY A 327 19.48 15.23 -11.19
CA GLY A 327 20.76 15.56 -11.80
C GLY A 327 20.75 15.52 -13.34
N GLU A 328 20.01 14.57 -13.90
CA GLU A 328 20.24 14.19 -15.29
C GLU A 328 19.09 14.56 -16.25
N LEU A 329 17.88 14.79 -15.75
CA LEU A 329 16.74 15.00 -16.63
C LEU A 329 16.68 16.43 -17.19
N PRO A 330 16.31 16.59 -18.47
CA PRO A 330 16.09 17.91 -19.06
C PRO A 330 14.85 18.59 -18.47
N LEU A 331 14.84 19.92 -18.62
CA LEU A 331 13.73 20.78 -18.20
C LEU A 331 12.40 20.29 -18.78
N GLY A 332 11.35 20.34 -17.99
CA GLY A 332 10.01 19.87 -18.32
C GLY A 332 9.85 18.36 -18.10
N ILE A 333 10.77 17.53 -18.58
CA ILE A 333 10.73 16.08 -18.33
C ILE A 333 10.91 15.80 -16.84
N ARG A 334 11.81 16.51 -16.17
CA ARG A 334 11.99 16.47 -14.73
C ARG A 334 10.68 16.75 -14.00
N GLY A 335 9.98 17.82 -14.37
CA GLY A 335 8.69 18.17 -13.78
C GLY A 335 7.62 17.11 -13.99
N ILE A 336 7.56 16.45 -15.15
CA ILE A 336 6.62 15.36 -15.44
C ILE A 336 6.90 14.12 -14.55
N ILE A 337 8.16 13.72 -14.43
CA ILE A 337 8.51 12.55 -13.62
C ILE A 337 8.32 12.84 -12.12
N LEU A 338 8.58 14.07 -11.68
CA LEU A 338 8.25 14.48 -10.32
C LEU A 338 6.73 14.47 -10.06
N ALA A 339 5.92 14.93 -11.02
CA ALA A 339 4.47 14.78 -10.93
C ALA A 339 4.05 13.29 -10.85
N ALA A 340 4.77 12.39 -11.51
CA ALA A 340 4.56 10.95 -11.40
C ALA A 340 4.88 10.41 -9.98
N VAL A 341 5.96 10.89 -9.35
CA VAL A 341 6.29 10.57 -7.94
C VAL A 341 5.17 11.04 -7.01
N PHE A 342 4.65 12.27 -7.21
CA PHE A 342 3.50 12.78 -6.46
C PHE A 342 2.23 11.98 -6.71
N ALA A 343 2.00 11.55 -7.95
CA ALA A 343 0.84 10.73 -8.30
C ALA A 343 0.82 9.43 -7.49
N ALA A 344 1.95 8.72 -7.43
CA ALA A 344 2.10 7.50 -6.64
C ALA A 344 1.89 7.75 -5.12
N ALA A 345 2.41 8.87 -4.59
CA ALA A 345 2.21 9.26 -3.20
C ALA A 345 0.74 9.51 -2.86
N MET A 346 0.11 10.38 -3.64
CA MET A 346 -1.24 10.87 -3.36
C MET A 346 -2.29 9.78 -3.50
N SER A 347 -2.14 8.81 -4.41
CA SER A 347 -3.03 7.67 -4.55
C SER A 347 -3.05 6.81 -3.27
N ALA A 348 -1.88 6.44 -2.78
CA ALA A 348 -1.78 5.65 -1.55
C ALA A 348 -2.35 6.40 -0.32
N LEU A 349 -1.99 7.69 -0.15
CA LEU A 349 -2.43 8.50 0.98
C LEU A 349 -3.94 8.76 0.98
N SER A 350 -4.54 9.13 -0.15
CA SER A 350 -5.98 9.39 -0.24
C SER A 350 -6.81 8.16 0.07
N SER A 351 -6.38 7.03 -0.43
CA SER A 351 -7.00 5.73 -0.17
C SER A 351 -6.92 5.36 1.32
N SER A 352 -5.77 5.62 1.94
CA SER A 352 -5.54 5.39 3.36
C SER A 352 -6.44 6.22 4.25
N VAL A 353 -6.48 7.53 4.05
CA VAL A 353 -7.32 8.42 4.88
C VAL A 353 -8.81 8.13 4.69
N ASN A 354 -9.24 7.79 3.48
CA ASN A 354 -10.63 7.43 3.21
C ASN A 354 -11.03 6.09 3.87
N SER A 355 -10.19 5.06 3.77
CA SER A 355 -10.45 3.76 4.42
C SER A 355 -10.42 3.84 5.94
N SER A 356 -9.49 4.61 6.50
CA SER A 356 -9.40 4.84 7.95
C SER A 356 -10.61 5.61 8.47
N SER A 357 -11.05 6.65 7.75
CA SER A 357 -12.27 7.39 8.08
C SER A 357 -13.52 6.49 8.02
N SER A 358 -13.61 5.62 7.00
CA SER A 358 -14.69 4.63 6.86
C SER A 358 -14.72 3.67 8.04
N SER A 359 -13.58 3.05 8.37
CA SER A 359 -13.48 2.12 9.50
C SER A 359 -13.83 2.79 10.82
N LEU A 360 -13.29 3.99 11.10
CA LEU A 360 -13.61 4.68 12.35
C LEU A 360 -15.11 4.99 12.48
N LEU A 361 -15.73 5.45 11.39
CA LEU A 361 -17.17 5.77 11.41
C LEU A 361 -18.03 4.51 11.54
N GLN A 362 -17.75 3.47 10.74
CA GLN A 362 -18.60 2.28 10.66
C GLN A 362 -18.41 1.34 11.85
N ASP A 363 -17.17 1.18 12.33
CA ASP A 363 -16.83 0.18 13.34
C ASP A 363 -16.97 0.69 14.78
N PHE A 364 -16.92 2.02 15.00
CA PHE A 364 -17.01 2.61 16.34
C PHE A 364 -18.21 3.53 16.50
N VAL A 365 -18.42 4.48 15.56
CA VAL A 365 -19.43 5.52 15.73
C VAL A 365 -20.84 5.00 15.42
N ARG A 366 -21.02 4.29 14.31
CA ARG A 366 -22.34 3.76 13.90
C ARG A 366 -22.94 2.84 14.95
N GLN A 367 -22.12 2.04 15.63
CA GLN A 367 -22.58 1.15 16.69
C GLN A 367 -22.97 1.88 17.96
N ALA A 368 -22.28 3.00 18.28
CA ALA A 368 -22.53 3.77 19.50
C ALA A 368 -23.69 4.78 19.34
N TRP A 369 -23.93 5.25 18.11
CA TRP A 369 -24.88 6.32 17.81
C TRP A 369 -25.69 6.01 16.54
N SER A 370 -26.55 5.01 16.63
CA SER A 370 -27.42 4.56 15.51
C SER A 370 -28.31 5.69 14.95
N ASP A 371 -28.75 6.62 15.81
CA ASP A 371 -29.77 7.64 15.52
C ASP A 371 -29.23 8.96 14.99
N LEU A 372 -27.91 9.02 14.67
CA LEU A 372 -27.33 10.24 14.13
C LEU A 372 -27.94 10.60 12.75
N PRO A 373 -28.41 11.85 12.57
CA PRO A 373 -28.86 12.33 11.27
C PRO A 373 -27.76 12.22 10.22
N GLU A 374 -28.13 11.89 8.98
CA GLU A 374 -27.21 11.67 7.86
C GLU A 374 -26.21 12.82 7.64
N LYS A 375 -26.69 14.06 7.75
CA LYS A 375 -25.83 15.27 7.67
C LYS A 375 -24.73 15.29 8.75
N LYS A 376 -25.02 14.79 9.96
CA LYS A 376 -24.01 14.70 11.03
C LYS A 376 -23.01 13.59 10.74
N ARG A 377 -23.46 12.43 10.26
CA ARG A 377 -22.58 11.32 9.86
C ARG A 377 -21.61 11.75 8.76
N LEU A 378 -22.09 12.45 7.73
CA LEU A 378 -21.23 12.96 6.66
C LEU A 378 -20.21 14.01 7.17
N ARG A 379 -20.61 14.90 8.10
CA ARG A 379 -19.66 15.83 8.74
C ARG A 379 -18.60 15.08 9.55
N LEU A 380 -18.99 14.03 10.28
CA LEU A 380 -18.05 13.20 11.04
C LEU A 380 -17.09 12.44 10.09
N ALA A 381 -17.60 11.88 8.98
CA ALA A 381 -16.76 11.24 7.97
C ALA A 381 -15.66 12.20 7.47
N ARG A 382 -16.03 13.42 7.11
CA ARG A 382 -15.09 14.46 6.70
C ARG A 382 -14.12 14.87 7.81
N ALA A 383 -14.60 15.02 9.04
CA ALA A 383 -13.76 15.31 10.20
C ALA A 383 -12.74 14.19 10.46
N PHE A 384 -13.13 12.92 10.30
CA PHE A 384 -12.22 11.78 10.43
C PHE A 384 -11.21 11.71 9.30
N THR A 385 -11.60 12.04 8.05
CA THR A 385 -10.65 12.17 6.94
C THR A 385 -9.57 13.21 7.28
N LEU A 386 -9.96 14.37 7.80
CA LEU A 386 -9.01 15.39 8.24
C LEU A 386 -8.16 14.91 9.42
N LEU A 387 -8.77 14.25 10.41
CA LEU A 387 -8.07 13.69 11.56
C LEU A 387 -6.94 12.74 11.11
N PHE A 388 -7.23 11.77 10.23
CA PHE A 388 -6.21 10.83 9.76
C PHE A 388 -5.15 11.49 8.89
N THR A 389 -5.51 12.48 8.06
CA THR A 389 -4.53 13.28 7.32
C THR A 389 -3.57 14.00 8.27
N LEU A 390 -4.09 14.66 9.29
CA LEU A 390 -3.27 15.35 10.30
C LEU A 390 -2.43 14.37 11.13
N SER A 391 -3.01 13.23 11.51
CA SER A 391 -2.27 12.20 12.27
C SER A 391 -1.09 11.64 11.47
N GLN A 392 -1.27 11.36 10.18
CA GLN A 392 -0.19 10.92 9.30
C GLN A 392 0.87 12.01 9.12
N ALA A 393 0.48 13.29 8.99
CA ALA A 393 1.42 14.40 8.93
C ALA A 393 2.22 14.55 10.24
N VAL A 394 1.58 14.37 11.39
CA VAL A 394 2.25 14.39 12.70
C VAL A 394 3.26 13.23 12.80
N VAL A 395 2.91 12.02 12.38
CA VAL A 395 3.84 10.88 12.35
C VAL A 395 5.05 11.21 11.46
N ALA A 396 4.84 11.79 10.29
CA ALA A 396 5.92 12.20 9.39
C ALA A 396 6.85 13.23 10.04
N ILE A 397 6.31 14.24 10.70
CA ILE A 397 7.09 15.28 11.41
C ILE A 397 7.85 14.69 12.60
N ILE A 398 7.23 13.78 13.37
CA ILE A 398 7.89 13.11 14.50
C ILE A 398 9.07 12.26 13.98
N ALA A 399 8.87 11.50 12.89
CA ALA A 399 9.93 10.69 12.29
C ALA A 399 11.11 11.56 11.83
N PHE A 400 10.84 12.71 11.22
CA PHE A 400 11.86 13.65 10.79
C PHE A 400 12.63 14.26 11.96
N ARG A 401 11.92 14.82 12.95
CA ARG A 401 12.53 15.48 14.12
C ARG A 401 13.22 14.49 15.07
N GLY A 402 12.71 13.25 15.13
CA GLY A 402 13.31 12.19 15.91
C GLY A 402 14.57 11.60 15.28
N HIS A 403 14.96 12.04 14.09
CA HIS A 403 16.11 11.52 13.33
C HIS A 403 16.09 9.99 13.28
N PHE A 404 14.90 9.42 13.00
CA PHE A 404 14.75 7.96 12.98
C PHE A 404 15.70 7.39 11.94
N ALA A 405 16.51 6.42 12.38
CA ALA A 405 17.38 5.69 11.48
C ALA A 405 16.54 5.01 10.40
N GLU A 406 17.05 4.97 9.18
CA GLU A 406 16.40 4.35 8.04
C GLU A 406 15.97 2.90 8.33
N THR A 407 16.82 2.15 9.05
CA THR A 407 16.51 0.79 9.51
C THR A 407 15.23 0.74 10.34
N VAL A 408 15.01 1.69 11.27
CA VAL A 408 13.80 1.76 12.10
C VAL A 408 12.58 2.09 11.25
N VAL A 409 12.72 3.00 10.28
CA VAL A 409 11.64 3.36 9.36
C VAL A 409 11.23 2.14 8.53
N ASN A 410 12.19 1.42 7.97
CA ASN A 410 11.93 0.22 7.15
C ASN A 410 11.28 -0.89 7.98
N GLN A 411 11.70 -1.11 9.22
CA GLN A 411 11.08 -2.07 10.14
C GLN A 411 9.64 -1.68 10.49
N ALA A 412 9.40 -0.41 10.79
CA ALA A 412 8.06 0.08 11.10
C ALA A 412 7.12 -0.03 9.89
N LEU A 413 7.60 0.27 8.68
CA LEU A 413 6.86 0.06 7.43
C LEU A 413 6.54 -1.41 7.20
N ALA A 414 7.49 -2.30 7.47
CA ALA A 414 7.27 -3.74 7.37
C ALA A 414 6.17 -4.19 8.35
N ILE A 415 6.22 -3.79 9.63
CA ILE A 415 5.19 -4.12 10.62
C ILE A 415 3.83 -3.60 10.18
N ALA A 416 3.74 -2.34 9.73
CA ALA A 416 2.50 -1.77 9.25
C ALA A 416 1.96 -2.49 8.00
N GLY A 417 2.84 -2.86 7.06
CA GLY A 417 2.48 -3.60 5.86
C GLY A 417 1.97 -5.01 6.14
N PHE A 418 2.51 -5.66 7.16
CA PHE A 418 2.19 -7.05 7.50
C PHE A 418 1.10 -7.21 8.57
N SER A 419 0.61 -6.10 9.16
CA SER A 419 -0.53 -6.13 10.09
C SER A 419 -1.78 -6.79 9.50
N ALA A 420 -1.97 -6.70 8.19
CA ALA A 420 -3.03 -7.40 7.47
C ALA A 420 -2.93 -8.94 7.60
N GLY A 421 -1.72 -9.50 7.77
CA GLY A 421 -1.52 -10.92 8.04
C GLY A 421 -2.13 -11.38 9.36
N LEU A 422 -2.10 -10.55 10.41
CA LEU A 422 -2.77 -10.82 11.69
C LEU A 422 -4.28 -10.95 11.51
N LEU A 423 -4.86 -10.01 10.74
CA LEU A 423 -6.29 -10.00 10.45
C LEU A 423 -6.70 -11.17 9.57
N LEU A 424 -5.83 -11.57 8.62
CA LEU A 424 -6.04 -12.76 7.81
C LEU A 424 -6.12 -14.03 8.68
N GLY A 425 -5.27 -14.15 9.71
CA GLY A 425 -5.36 -15.24 10.69
C GLY A 425 -6.72 -15.31 11.37
N LEU A 426 -7.29 -14.16 11.75
CA LEU A 426 -8.66 -14.10 12.28
C LEU A 426 -9.73 -14.48 11.24
N PHE A 427 -9.55 -14.12 9.96
CA PHE A 427 -10.45 -14.59 8.91
C PHE A 427 -10.44 -16.10 8.79
N PHE A 428 -9.27 -16.74 8.85
CA PHE A 428 -9.18 -18.19 8.83
C PHE A 428 -9.83 -18.82 10.05
N VAL A 429 -9.66 -18.24 11.25
CA VAL A 429 -10.41 -18.70 12.45
C VAL A 429 -11.92 -18.57 12.22
N ALA A 430 -12.38 -17.43 11.69
CA ALA A 430 -13.81 -17.21 11.43
C ALA A 430 -14.41 -18.21 10.45
N LEU A 431 -13.64 -18.64 9.45
CA LEU A 431 -14.09 -19.56 8.41
C LEU A 431 -14.03 -21.04 8.84
N THR A 432 -13.05 -21.41 9.69
CA THR A 432 -12.76 -22.83 9.96
C THR A 432 -13.19 -23.31 11.35
N LEU A 433 -13.18 -22.42 12.35
CA LEU A 433 -13.40 -22.79 13.74
C LEU A 433 -14.79 -22.35 14.23
N GLY A 434 -15.77 -23.25 14.14
CA GLY A 434 -17.15 -23.00 14.63
C GLY A 434 -17.25 -22.67 16.13
N ARG A 435 -16.26 -22.97 16.95
CA ARG A 435 -16.32 -22.89 18.42
C ARG A 435 -15.39 -21.87 19.09
N ALA A 436 -14.62 -21.08 18.33
CA ALA A 436 -13.73 -20.07 18.91
C ALA A 436 -14.54 -18.90 19.50
N SER A 437 -14.24 -18.56 20.77
CA SER A 437 -14.83 -17.40 21.44
C SER A 437 -14.13 -16.09 21.05
N SER A 438 -14.82 -14.96 21.26
CA SER A 438 -14.25 -13.61 21.08
C SER A 438 -12.94 -13.41 21.83
N SER A 439 -12.88 -13.85 23.08
CA SER A 439 -11.69 -13.70 23.94
C SER A 439 -10.49 -14.45 23.37
N LEU A 440 -10.67 -15.68 22.90
CA LEU A 440 -9.60 -16.49 22.33
C LEU A 440 -9.09 -15.91 21.00
N ALA A 441 -10.01 -15.43 20.16
CA ALA A 441 -9.67 -14.74 18.92
C ALA A 441 -8.85 -13.46 19.19
N ASN A 442 -9.25 -12.66 20.17
CA ASN A 442 -8.54 -11.45 20.56
C ASN A 442 -7.14 -11.75 21.14
N ILE A 443 -7.00 -12.82 21.95
CA ILE A 443 -5.68 -13.26 22.46
C ILE A 443 -4.78 -13.68 21.31
N GLY A 444 -5.29 -14.46 20.34
CA GLY A 444 -4.52 -14.85 19.16
C GLY A 444 -4.01 -13.64 18.35
N LEU A 445 -4.86 -12.63 18.14
CA LEU A 445 -4.49 -11.39 17.46
C LEU A 445 -3.39 -10.63 18.22
N LEU A 446 -3.56 -10.44 19.54
CA LEU A 446 -2.59 -9.73 20.37
C LEU A 446 -1.25 -10.47 20.45
N THR A 447 -1.29 -11.80 20.61
CA THR A 447 -0.08 -12.62 20.62
C THR A 447 0.66 -12.53 19.29
N GLY A 448 -0.05 -12.60 18.18
CA GLY A 448 0.53 -12.43 16.85
C GLY A 448 1.21 -11.07 16.67
N ALA A 449 0.61 -10.00 17.19
CA ALA A 449 1.19 -8.64 17.14
C ALA A 449 2.50 -8.56 17.97
N VAL A 450 2.54 -9.17 19.15
CA VAL A 450 3.76 -9.21 19.97
C VAL A 450 4.84 -10.03 19.26
N VAL A 451 4.51 -11.21 18.75
CA VAL A 451 5.46 -12.10 18.07
C VAL A 451 6.08 -11.42 16.86
N ILE A 452 5.28 -10.76 16.00
CA ILE A 452 5.85 -10.11 14.82
C ILE A 452 6.73 -8.92 15.18
N THR A 453 6.37 -8.19 16.22
CA THR A 453 7.21 -7.09 16.71
C THR A 453 8.56 -7.61 17.20
N LEU A 454 8.57 -8.69 17.99
CA LEU A 454 9.82 -9.30 18.45
C LEU A 454 10.66 -9.81 17.29
N ILE A 455 10.05 -10.48 16.30
CA ILE A 455 10.74 -10.99 15.12
C ILE A 455 11.38 -9.85 14.33
N ALA A 456 10.64 -8.78 14.07
CA ALA A 456 11.11 -7.65 13.27
C ALA A 456 12.31 -6.93 13.89
N PHE A 457 12.38 -6.85 15.23
CA PHE A 457 13.46 -6.13 15.93
C PHE A 457 14.59 -7.02 16.44
N GLN A 458 14.37 -8.33 16.62
CA GLN A 458 15.35 -9.21 17.27
C GLN A 458 15.90 -10.31 16.36
N THR A 459 15.40 -10.43 15.12
CA THR A 459 15.84 -11.47 14.21
C THR A 459 16.18 -10.91 12.82
N SER A 460 16.93 -11.69 12.05
CA SER A 460 17.24 -11.41 10.63
C SER A 460 16.28 -12.08 9.66
N ILE A 461 15.09 -12.50 10.11
CA ILE A 461 14.08 -13.12 9.24
C ILE A 461 13.63 -12.10 8.20
N SER A 462 13.67 -12.49 6.94
CA SER A 462 13.24 -11.64 5.83
C SER A 462 11.76 -11.26 5.95
N GLY A 463 11.43 -10.00 5.67
CA GLY A 463 10.07 -9.46 5.66
C GLY A 463 9.09 -10.23 4.77
N TYR A 464 9.54 -10.94 3.75
CA TYR A 464 8.69 -11.76 2.90
C TYR A 464 7.88 -12.82 3.66
N TRP A 465 8.38 -13.28 4.81
CA TRP A 465 7.73 -14.26 5.67
C TRP A 465 6.76 -13.67 6.69
N TYR A 466 6.78 -12.36 6.92
CA TYR A 466 6.04 -11.72 8.01
C TYR A 466 4.52 -11.96 7.91
N SER A 467 3.92 -11.85 6.71
CA SER A 467 2.49 -12.11 6.55
C SER A 467 2.11 -13.54 6.90
N LEU A 468 2.94 -14.51 6.52
CA LEU A 468 2.74 -15.92 6.86
C LEU A 468 2.87 -16.15 8.37
N ILE A 469 3.89 -15.58 8.99
CA ILE A 469 4.14 -15.70 10.44
C ILE A 469 3.00 -15.04 11.23
N CYS A 470 2.58 -13.83 10.85
CA CYS A 470 1.46 -13.12 11.46
C CYS A 470 0.18 -13.95 11.41
N CYS A 471 -0.16 -14.43 10.22
CA CYS A 471 -1.33 -15.25 9.97
C CYS A 471 -1.26 -16.57 10.76
N GLY A 472 -0.14 -17.28 10.66
CA GLY A 472 0.09 -18.56 11.34
C GLY A 472 0.03 -18.44 12.85
N THR A 473 0.62 -17.39 13.43
CA THR A 473 0.60 -17.15 14.88
C THR A 473 -0.79 -16.79 15.36
N SER A 474 -1.47 -15.83 14.73
CA SER A 474 -2.83 -15.42 15.12
C SER A 474 -3.81 -16.60 15.02
N PHE A 475 -3.77 -17.36 13.92
CA PHE A 475 -4.58 -18.54 13.71
C PHE A 475 -4.22 -19.67 14.68
N GLY A 476 -2.94 -20.06 14.74
CA GLY A 476 -2.46 -21.21 15.53
C GLY A 476 -2.68 -21.05 17.01
N VAL A 477 -2.43 -19.86 17.58
CA VAL A 477 -2.69 -19.58 19.00
C VAL A 477 -4.20 -19.69 19.29
N THR A 478 -5.05 -19.13 18.42
CA THR A 478 -6.50 -19.22 18.63
C THR A 478 -7.00 -20.66 18.55
N VAL A 479 -6.49 -21.45 17.57
CA VAL A 479 -6.83 -22.89 17.46
C VAL A 479 -6.39 -23.66 18.72
N PHE A 480 -5.15 -23.48 19.13
CA PHE A 480 -4.59 -24.15 20.31
C PHE A 480 -5.40 -23.84 21.58
N LEU A 481 -5.68 -22.57 21.83
CA LEU A 481 -6.45 -22.16 23.00
C LEU A 481 -7.90 -22.67 22.94
N SER A 482 -8.51 -22.69 21.75
CA SER A 482 -9.86 -23.24 21.57
C SER A 482 -9.89 -24.75 21.84
N PHE A 483 -8.85 -25.48 21.46
CA PHE A 483 -8.71 -26.89 21.76
C PHE A 483 -8.55 -27.12 23.25
N VAL A 484 -7.70 -26.38 23.95
CA VAL A 484 -7.48 -26.48 25.41
C VAL A 484 -8.76 -26.14 26.18
N SER A 485 -9.49 -25.08 25.77
CA SER A 485 -10.77 -24.72 26.41
C SER A 485 -11.83 -25.81 26.25
N SER A 486 -11.93 -26.42 25.06
CA SER A 486 -12.85 -27.53 24.82
C SER A 486 -12.52 -28.77 25.68
N TRP A 487 -11.24 -29.02 25.93
CA TRP A 487 -10.79 -30.14 26.76
C TRP A 487 -11.08 -29.93 28.24
N ARG A 488 -11.16 -28.66 28.70
CA ARG A 488 -11.53 -28.28 30.07
C ARG A 488 -13.04 -28.28 30.32
N GLY A 489 -13.87 -28.58 29.30
CA GLY A 489 -15.33 -28.60 29.42
C GLY A 489 -15.95 -27.20 29.60
N GLU A 490 -15.23 -26.14 29.32
CA GLU A 490 -15.80 -24.79 29.34
C GLU A 490 -16.84 -24.68 28.22
N PRO A 491 -18.10 -24.26 28.50
CA PRO A 491 -19.11 -24.12 27.48
C PRO A 491 -18.60 -23.08 26.44
N SER A 492 -18.57 -23.48 25.18
CA SER A 492 -18.36 -22.56 24.09
C SER A 492 -19.42 -21.46 24.20
N GLN A 493 -19.05 -20.24 24.53
CA GLN A 493 -19.92 -19.07 24.38
C GLN A 493 -20.09 -18.83 22.85
N VAL A 494 -20.80 -19.72 22.19
CA VAL A 494 -21.48 -19.39 20.94
C VAL A 494 -22.56 -18.43 21.38
N ALA A 495 -22.35 -17.14 21.14
CA ALA A 495 -23.41 -16.17 21.33
C ALA A 495 -24.64 -16.70 20.58
N SER A 496 -25.69 -16.91 21.30
CA SER A 496 -27.03 -17.16 20.80
C SER A 496 -27.47 -15.94 19.98
N LEU A 497 -27.04 -15.88 18.75
CA LEU A 497 -27.42 -14.84 17.77
C LEU A 497 -28.63 -15.30 16.94
N GLU A 498 -29.45 -16.21 17.48
CA GLU A 498 -30.69 -16.65 16.84
C GLU A 498 -31.97 -16.03 17.43
N GLU A 499 -31.88 -15.09 18.37
CA GLU A 499 -33.08 -14.38 18.86
C GLU A 499 -32.71 -12.92 19.12
N ASP A 500 -32.89 -12.04 18.09
CA ASP A 500 -33.55 -10.73 18.17
C ASP A 500 -33.69 -10.12 16.75
#